data_977e52a2ee99a1b222b760b85501c8d4
#
_entry.id   977e52a2ee99a1b222b760b85501c8d4
#
_cell.length_a   1.000
_cell.length_b   1.000
_cell.length_c   1.000
_cell.angle_alpha   90.00
_cell.angle_beta   90.00
_cell.angle_gamma   90.00
#
_symmetry.space_group_name_H-M   'P 1'
#
loop_
_entity.id
_entity.type
_entity.pdbx_description
1 polymer ?
#
loop_
_entity_poly.entity_id
_entity_poly.type
_entity_poly.pdbx_seq_one_letter_code
_entity_poly.pdbx_strand_id
1 'polypeptide(L)'
;LHYCDWLASSNRTTYNYSATENNEYITAKMKVKIPQFVAWESFQLRAAKSSSKNIFIQIPTGQGKTEASVLWAIQNNRNQKIIFLLPTMVTTTKMWERMCLFFGGIDNVALSHSTAKYVLREIEEDMEPETLRSHYLYNRTFFKPITVATIDQLIYSFFNWGYWVLTGAASFNAKIIIDEVHIYDAYTFGLLLKVIECIVPYNTQFAIMSASLPKVLKEELEKVLPDYELIVEEKLDNKQRHKVEVRDCLIEQCANDIITDFEAKENILIVCNTIAKAREIFDLLDEGIPLENRMLYHSQFILQDKKNKEDLLENLKSKKNGFVAVCTQIVEVSLDIDFDVLYTENAPIDAIIQRLGRVNRKGDIQNRIPDMQFAKVIITCESEKSRKFVYKNLSKILSLTYSNLSNVATQQKGNITEKDFRNLVDIIYTKENMGNEYFNELNEAKNLIPTIWRDYLKNIYTLNIDEAKLYQISSRKSDFITVEAVLLRHYQQYNFDECIARNDYDLLRKYIIKVPLYIARKYSSKKLNDSEIYLLDMKYDEFYGLSLEPDDQYII
;
A
#
# COMPACT_ATOMS: atom_id res chain seq x y z
N LEU A 1 21.38 -24.88 -7.67
CA LEU A 1 22.00 -25.82 -6.70
C LEU A 1 21.28 -25.80 -5.36
N HIS A 2 21.17 -24.66 -4.66
CA HIS A 2 20.47 -24.59 -3.36
C HIS A 2 19.02 -25.08 -3.40
N TYR A 3 18.25 -24.76 -4.45
CA TYR A 3 16.90 -25.28 -4.64
C TYR A 3 16.88 -26.80 -4.81
N CYS A 4 17.79 -27.34 -5.59
CA CYS A 4 17.87 -28.79 -5.83
C CYS A 4 18.30 -29.53 -4.55
N ASP A 5 19.23 -28.96 -3.80
CA ASP A 5 19.69 -29.49 -2.51
C ASP A 5 18.56 -29.52 -1.48
N TRP A 6 17.79 -28.43 -1.41
CA TRP A 6 16.63 -28.35 -0.52
C TRP A 6 15.51 -29.31 -0.88
N LEU A 7 15.19 -29.46 -2.18
CA LEU A 7 14.20 -30.45 -2.63
C LEU A 7 14.64 -31.86 -2.30
N ALA A 8 15.91 -32.20 -2.55
CA ALA A 8 16.48 -33.50 -2.23
C ALA A 8 16.43 -33.75 -0.71
N SER A 9 16.82 -32.80 0.11
CA SER A 9 16.82 -32.90 1.58
C SER A 9 15.40 -32.99 2.19
N SER A 10 14.39 -32.42 1.52
CA SER A 10 13.00 -32.45 1.98
C SER A 10 12.21 -33.68 1.53
N ASN A 11 12.84 -34.62 0.82
CA ASN A 11 12.19 -35.79 0.21
C ASN A 11 11.00 -35.47 -0.71
N ARG A 12 10.91 -34.26 -1.25
CA ARG A 12 9.84 -33.80 -2.14
C ARG A 12 10.30 -33.91 -3.59
N THR A 13 9.61 -34.73 -4.37
CA THR A 13 9.99 -35.02 -5.74
C THR A 13 9.45 -34.05 -6.79
N THR A 14 8.40 -33.31 -6.49
CA THR A 14 7.80 -32.37 -7.46
C THR A 14 7.23 -31.14 -6.73
N TYR A 15 7.54 -29.97 -7.26
CA TYR A 15 6.91 -28.72 -6.88
C TYR A 15 6.55 -27.93 -8.15
N ASN A 16 5.35 -27.40 -8.20
CA ASN A 16 4.95 -26.57 -9.32
C ASN A 16 5.71 -25.23 -9.23
N TYR A 17 6.63 -24.99 -10.17
CA TYR A 17 7.51 -23.81 -10.15
C TYR A 17 6.91 -22.61 -10.87
N SER A 18 5.99 -22.84 -11.81
CA SER A 18 5.42 -21.81 -12.67
C SER A 18 3.90 -21.84 -12.66
N ALA A 19 3.28 -20.68 -12.92
CA ALA A 19 1.85 -20.60 -13.15
C ALA A 19 1.49 -21.32 -14.45
N THR A 20 0.46 -22.17 -14.39
CA THR A 20 -0.04 -22.97 -15.53
C THR A 20 -1.43 -22.55 -15.98
N GLU A 21 -2.07 -21.63 -15.24
CA GLU A 21 -3.40 -21.14 -15.51
C GLU A 21 -3.44 -20.34 -16.83
N ASN A 22 -4.58 -20.37 -17.48
CA ASN A 22 -4.84 -19.63 -18.71
C ASN A 22 -5.96 -18.60 -18.53
N ASN A 23 -6.18 -17.77 -19.55
CA ASN A 23 -7.18 -16.70 -19.51
C ASN A 23 -8.61 -17.23 -19.30
N GLU A 24 -8.93 -18.43 -19.79
CA GLU A 24 -10.26 -19.03 -19.64
C GLU A 24 -10.51 -19.40 -18.18
N TYR A 25 -9.50 -20.00 -17.53
CA TYR A 25 -9.55 -20.35 -16.11
C TYR A 25 -9.77 -19.10 -15.24
N ILE A 26 -8.98 -18.03 -15.45
CA ILE A 26 -9.14 -16.77 -14.70
C ILE A 26 -10.50 -16.14 -14.97
N THR A 27 -10.99 -16.20 -16.22
CA THR A 27 -12.34 -15.69 -16.59
C THR A 27 -13.43 -16.45 -15.82
N ALA A 28 -13.31 -17.77 -15.71
CA ALA A 28 -14.26 -18.59 -14.93
C ALA A 28 -14.24 -18.19 -13.44
N LYS A 29 -13.06 -17.99 -12.85
CA LYS A 29 -12.92 -17.55 -11.46
C LYS A 29 -13.49 -16.14 -11.23
N MET A 30 -13.31 -15.22 -12.20
CA MET A 30 -13.93 -13.89 -12.14
C MET A 30 -15.44 -13.93 -12.13
N LYS A 31 -16.08 -14.77 -12.95
CA LYS A 31 -17.54 -14.95 -12.96
C LYS A 31 -18.08 -15.45 -11.62
N VAL A 32 -17.33 -16.30 -10.93
CA VAL A 32 -17.71 -16.78 -9.60
C VAL A 32 -17.58 -15.66 -8.56
N LYS A 33 -16.47 -14.88 -8.62
CA LYS A 33 -16.19 -13.82 -7.64
C LYS A 33 -17.10 -12.60 -7.80
N ILE A 34 -17.41 -12.23 -9.03
CA ILE A 34 -18.21 -11.05 -9.38
C ILE A 34 -19.36 -11.53 -10.26
N PRO A 35 -20.53 -11.83 -9.66
CA PRO A 35 -21.69 -12.33 -10.42
C PRO A 35 -22.12 -11.42 -11.59
N GLN A 36 -21.88 -10.10 -11.47
CA GLN A 36 -22.16 -9.12 -12.51
C GLN A 36 -21.07 -9.03 -13.60
N PHE A 37 -19.98 -9.81 -13.48
CA PHE A 37 -18.93 -9.81 -14.49
C PHE A 37 -19.44 -10.38 -15.82
N VAL A 38 -19.45 -9.52 -16.85
CA VAL A 38 -19.92 -9.88 -18.20
C VAL A 38 -18.74 -10.21 -19.10
N ALA A 39 -17.79 -9.30 -19.21
CA ALA A 39 -16.63 -9.40 -20.09
C ALA A 39 -15.46 -8.55 -19.57
N TRP A 40 -14.28 -8.83 -20.08
CA TRP A 40 -13.10 -8.01 -19.86
C TRP A 40 -13.19 -6.68 -20.59
N GLU A 41 -12.69 -5.62 -19.96
CA GLU A 41 -12.58 -4.30 -20.58
C GLU A 41 -11.55 -4.30 -21.74
N SER A 42 -11.70 -3.34 -22.66
CA SER A 42 -10.85 -3.24 -23.85
C SER A 42 -9.35 -3.17 -23.52
N PHE A 43 -8.97 -2.38 -22.51
CA PHE A 43 -7.58 -2.25 -22.08
C PHE A 43 -7.04 -3.53 -21.42
N GLN A 44 -7.90 -4.29 -20.71
CA GLN A 44 -7.53 -5.58 -20.11
C GLN A 44 -7.23 -6.61 -21.20
N LEU A 45 -8.05 -6.64 -22.26
CA LEU A 45 -7.81 -7.49 -23.41
C LEU A 45 -6.58 -7.06 -24.21
N ARG A 46 -6.26 -5.75 -24.29
CA ARG A 46 -5.01 -5.28 -24.89
C ARG A 46 -3.81 -5.77 -24.08
N ALA A 47 -3.84 -5.62 -22.76
CA ALA A 47 -2.78 -6.13 -21.89
C ALA A 47 -2.59 -7.65 -22.09
N ALA A 48 -3.69 -8.41 -22.13
CA ALA A 48 -3.66 -9.86 -22.38
C ALA A 48 -3.06 -10.22 -23.75
N LYS A 49 -3.26 -9.41 -24.78
CA LYS A 49 -2.76 -9.64 -26.16
C LYS A 49 -1.40 -9.01 -26.44
N SER A 50 -0.84 -8.27 -25.48
CA SER A 50 0.43 -7.60 -25.67
C SER A 50 1.55 -8.61 -25.94
N SER A 51 2.29 -8.38 -27.02
CA SER A 51 3.51 -9.12 -27.34
C SER A 51 4.76 -8.48 -26.73
N SER A 52 4.62 -7.31 -26.14
CA SER A 52 5.72 -6.61 -25.47
C SER A 52 6.18 -7.37 -24.23
N LYS A 53 7.50 -7.41 -24.03
CA LYS A 53 8.08 -8.00 -22.81
C LYS A 53 7.67 -7.24 -21.56
N ASN A 54 7.55 -5.93 -21.66
CA ASN A 54 7.17 -5.06 -20.56
C ASN A 54 5.91 -4.28 -20.93
N ILE A 55 5.06 -4.02 -19.93
CA ILE A 55 3.90 -3.15 -20.09
C ILE A 55 3.86 -2.11 -18.97
N PHE A 56 3.31 -0.95 -19.31
CA PHE A 56 2.99 0.07 -18.35
C PHE A 56 1.49 0.35 -18.38
N ILE A 57 0.78 0.03 -17.28
CA ILE A 57 -0.68 0.17 -17.16
C ILE A 57 -0.98 1.46 -16.41
N GLN A 58 -1.43 2.48 -17.16
CA GLN A 58 -1.79 3.78 -16.61
C GLN A 58 -3.32 3.96 -16.69
N ILE A 59 -4.00 3.42 -15.69
CA ILE A 59 -5.46 3.38 -15.58
C ILE A 59 -5.86 3.93 -14.21
N PRO A 60 -6.97 4.69 -14.09
CA PRO A 60 -7.45 5.21 -12.80
C PRO A 60 -7.64 4.11 -11.75
N THR A 61 -7.60 4.51 -10.46
CA THR A 61 -7.81 3.57 -9.35
C THR A 61 -9.19 2.93 -9.39
N GLY A 62 -9.28 1.64 -9.02
CA GLY A 62 -10.55 0.91 -8.95
C GLY A 62 -11.12 0.42 -10.28
N GLN A 63 -10.43 0.63 -11.41
CA GLN A 63 -10.93 0.29 -12.75
C GLN A 63 -10.36 -1.04 -13.31
N GLY A 64 -9.71 -1.88 -12.50
CA GLY A 64 -9.28 -3.22 -12.91
C GLY A 64 -7.86 -3.33 -13.47
N LYS A 65 -6.91 -2.48 -13.01
CA LYS A 65 -5.47 -2.59 -13.33
C LYS A 65 -4.90 -3.96 -12.98
N THR A 66 -5.26 -4.47 -11.82
CA THR A 66 -4.77 -5.78 -11.34
C THR A 66 -5.15 -6.90 -12.29
N GLU A 67 -6.41 -6.93 -12.74
CA GLU A 67 -6.86 -7.94 -13.71
C GLU A 67 -6.10 -7.84 -15.02
N ALA A 68 -5.86 -6.61 -15.53
CA ALA A 68 -5.06 -6.41 -16.73
C ALA A 68 -3.65 -6.99 -16.59
N SER A 69 -3.00 -6.76 -15.44
CA SER A 69 -1.66 -7.29 -15.16
C SER A 69 -1.63 -8.80 -15.00
N VAL A 70 -2.67 -9.40 -14.38
CA VAL A 70 -2.82 -10.86 -14.28
C VAL A 70 -2.97 -11.48 -15.66
N LEU A 71 -3.87 -10.95 -16.50
CA LEU A 71 -4.08 -11.43 -17.86
C LEU A 71 -2.80 -11.36 -18.70
N TRP A 72 -2.04 -10.26 -18.60
CA TRP A 72 -0.74 -10.15 -19.24
C TRP A 72 0.26 -11.19 -18.69
N ALA A 73 0.28 -11.39 -17.37
CA ALA A 73 1.25 -12.27 -16.74
C ALA A 73 1.05 -13.75 -17.11
N ILE A 74 -0.21 -14.19 -17.27
CA ILE A 74 -0.52 -15.57 -17.65
C ILE A 74 -0.46 -15.79 -19.17
N GLN A 75 -0.65 -14.75 -19.97
CA GLN A 75 -0.55 -14.85 -21.42
C GLN A 75 0.91 -15.13 -21.83
N ASN A 76 1.11 -16.11 -22.72
CA ASN A 76 2.44 -16.51 -23.18
C ASN A 76 3.42 -16.85 -22.04
N ASN A 77 2.90 -17.34 -20.91
CA ASN A 77 3.74 -17.79 -19.82
C ASN A 77 4.52 -19.04 -20.24
N ARG A 78 5.86 -18.93 -20.27
CA ARG A 78 6.78 -20.03 -20.65
C ARG A 78 7.53 -20.53 -19.41
N ASN A 79 6.81 -21.15 -18.49
CA ASN A 79 7.38 -21.64 -17.23
C ASN A 79 8.01 -20.52 -16.38
N GLN A 80 7.35 -19.37 -16.30
CA GLN A 80 7.80 -18.22 -15.53
C GLN A 80 7.01 -18.13 -14.23
N LYS A 81 7.67 -17.67 -13.18
CA LYS A 81 7.01 -17.22 -11.94
C LYS A 81 6.29 -15.91 -12.16
N ILE A 82 5.26 -15.67 -11.36
CA ILE A 82 4.59 -14.37 -11.29
C ILE A 82 4.84 -13.79 -9.89
N ILE A 83 5.39 -12.59 -9.83
CA ILE A 83 5.71 -11.90 -8.59
C ILE A 83 4.98 -10.56 -8.57
N PHE A 84 4.08 -10.39 -7.59
CA PHE A 84 3.42 -9.13 -7.31
C PHE A 84 4.16 -8.38 -6.21
N LEU A 85 4.57 -7.15 -6.48
CA LEU A 85 5.25 -6.28 -5.54
C LEU A 85 4.37 -5.08 -5.21
N LEU A 86 4.10 -4.90 -3.91
CA LEU A 86 3.21 -3.88 -3.40
C LEU A 86 3.91 -3.01 -2.35
N PRO A 87 3.40 -1.77 -2.11
CA PRO A 87 4.07 -0.83 -1.22
C PRO A 87 3.88 -1.13 0.27
N THR A 88 2.79 -1.80 0.67
CA THR A 88 2.45 -2.01 2.09
C THR A 88 2.05 -3.45 2.39
N MET A 89 2.19 -3.86 3.66
CA MET A 89 1.80 -5.21 4.11
C MET A 89 0.30 -5.46 3.94
N VAL A 90 -0.54 -4.48 4.22
CA VAL A 90 -2.01 -4.63 4.14
C VAL A 90 -2.45 -4.85 2.71
N THR A 91 -1.95 -4.04 1.74
CA THR A 91 -2.21 -4.26 0.31
C THR A 91 -1.72 -5.63 -0.14
N THR A 92 -0.56 -6.04 0.38
CA THR A 92 0.05 -7.32 0.04
C THR A 92 -0.82 -8.48 0.51
N THR A 93 -1.32 -8.45 1.74
CA THR A 93 -2.22 -9.48 2.27
C THR A 93 -3.52 -9.57 1.47
N LYS A 94 -4.20 -8.44 1.21
CA LYS A 94 -5.43 -8.42 0.41
C LYS A 94 -5.22 -8.88 -1.04
N MET A 95 -4.09 -8.49 -1.63
CA MET A 95 -3.72 -8.98 -2.96
C MET A 95 -3.43 -10.48 -2.96
N TRP A 96 -2.77 -11.00 -1.92
CA TRP A 96 -2.53 -12.42 -1.76
C TRP A 96 -3.83 -13.23 -1.65
N GLU A 97 -4.78 -12.80 -0.83
CA GLU A 97 -6.11 -13.41 -0.74
C GLU A 97 -6.79 -13.46 -2.11
N ARG A 98 -6.71 -12.37 -2.87
CA ARG A 98 -7.23 -12.27 -4.23
C ARG A 98 -6.54 -13.23 -5.20
N MET A 99 -5.20 -13.35 -5.14
CA MET A 99 -4.44 -14.27 -5.96
C MET A 99 -4.70 -15.73 -5.58
N CYS A 100 -4.91 -16.04 -4.30
CA CYS A 100 -5.34 -17.37 -3.87
C CYS A 100 -6.64 -17.81 -4.54
N LEU A 101 -7.61 -16.91 -4.73
CA LEU A 101 -8.85 -17.21 -5.46
C LEU A 101 -8.61 -17.53 -6.95
N PHE A 102 -7.63 -16.86 -7.57
CA PHE A 102 -7.33 -17.03 -8.98
C PHE A 102 -6.44 -18.25 -9.26
N PHE A 103 -5.53 -18.60 -8.37
CA PHE A 103 -4.46 -19.54 -8.62
C PHE A 103 -4.48 -20.79 -7.71
N GLY A 104 -5.65 -21.18 -7.24
CA GLY A 104 -5.83 -22.48 -6.57
C GLY A 104 -5.37 -22.52 -5.10
N GLY A 105 -5.35 -21.35 -4.43
CA GLY A 105 -5.17 -21.29 -2.98
C GLY A 105 -3.73 -21.12 -2.52
N ILE A 106 -3.56 -21.36 -1.22
CA ILE A 106 -2.31 -21.12 -0.49
C ILE A 106 -1.14 -21.99 -0.96
N ASP A 107 -1.41 -23.16 -1.53
CA ASP A 107 -0.35 -24.04 -2.03
C ASP A 107 0.42 -23.43 -3.20
N ASN A 108 -0.26 -22.67 -4.04
CA ASN A 108 0.31 -22.05 -5.24
C ASN A 108 0.74 -20.60 -5.03
N VAL A 109 0.20 -19.91 -4.03
CA VAL A 109 0.43 -18.48 -3.82
C VAL A 109 1.19 -18.24 -2.52
N ALA A 110 2.36 -17.64 -2.62
CA ALA A 110 3.19 -17.22 -1.49
C ALA A 110 2.79 -15.84 -1.01
N LEU A 111 2.78 -15.63 0.31
CA LEU A 111 2.71 -14.32 0.97
C LEU A 111 4.06 -14.00 1.61
N SER A 112 4.68 -12.87 1.24
CA SER A 112 5.96 -12.47 1.81
C SER A 112 6.00 -11.00 2.25
N HIS A 113 5.94 -10.79 3.54
CA HIS A 113 6.20 -9.53 4.25
C HIS A 113 6.54 -9.82 5.70
N SER A 114 6.93 -8.82 6.47
CA SER A 114 7.44 -9.00 7.85
C SER A 114 6.45 -9.72 8.79
N THR A 115 5.15 -9.57 8.58
CA THR A 115 4.08 -10.16 9.42
C THR A 115 3.35 -11.34 8.75
N ALA A 116 3.80 -11.83 7.59
CA ALA A 116 3.14 -12.90 6.83
C ALA A 116 2.94 -14.20 7.65
N LYS A 117 3.90 -14.54 8.52
CA LYS A 117 3.81 -15.72 9.39
C LYS A 117 2.51 -15.77 10.20
N TYR A 118 2.07 -14.62 10.64
CA TYR A 118 0.87 -14.54 11.49
C TYR A 118 -0.43 -14.65 10.68
N VAL A 119 -0.46 -14.01 9.50
CA VAL A 119 -1.60 -14.13 8.59
C VAL A 119 -1.84 -15.59 8.20
N LEU A 120 -0.76 -16.32 7.92
CA LEU A 120 -0.84 -17.74 7.58
C LEU A 120 -1.35 -18.60 8.75
N ARG A 121 -0.93 -18.31 9.99
CA ARG A 121 -1.43 -19.03 11.17
C ARG A 121 -2.93 -18.84 11.39
N GLU A 122 -3.45 -17.60 11.25
CA GLU A 122 -4.88 -17.33 11.39
C GLU A 122 -5.73 -18.15 10.38
N ILE A 123 -5.19 -18.45 9.20
CA ILE A 123 -5.92 -19.16 8.15
C ILE A 123 -5.75 -20.68 8.26
N GLU A 124 -4.68 -21.11 8.87
CA GLU A 124 -4.24 -22.51 8.92
C GLU A 124 -4.21 -23.04 10.37
N GLU A 125 -5.18 -22.63 11.20
CA GLU A 125 -5.27 -23.03 12.63
C GLU A 125 -5.19 -24.56 12.82
N ASP A 126 -5.70 -25.35 11.87
CA ASP A 126 -5.72 -26.81 11.89
C ASP A 126 -4.51 -27.47 11.20
N MET A 127 -3.51 -26.70 10.74
CA MET A 127 -2.37 -27.23 9.98
C MET A 127 -1.27 -27.77 10.91
N GLU A 128 -0.74 -28.94 10.59
CA GLU A 128 0.40 -29.53 11.31
C GLU A 128 1.60 -28.55 11.34
N PRO A 129 2.31 -28.40 12.46
CA PRO A 129 3.40 -27.42 12.64
C PRO A 129 4.51 -27.53 11.62
N GLU A 130 4.83 -28.75 11.14
CA GLU A 130 5.87 -28.96 10.11
C GLU A 130 5.44 -28.45 8.74
N THR A 131 4.18 -28.65 8.38
CA THR A 131 3.59 -28.15 7.15
C THR A 131 3.58 -26.63 7.15
N LEU A 132 3.16 -26.01 8.24
CA LEU A 132 3.17 -24.56 8.42
C LEU A 132 4.59 -23.96 8.30
N ARG A 133 5.60 -24.60 8.91
CA ARG A 133 7.01 -24.19 8.77
C ARG A 133 7.48 -24.26 7.32
N SER A 134 7.11 -25.31 6.60
CA SER A 134 7.45 -25.48 5.18
C SER A 134 6.81 -24.41 4.32
N HIS A 135 5.50 -24.11 4.53
CA HIS A 135 4.79 -23.03 3.82
C HIS A 135 5.45 -21.67 4.07
N TYR A 136 5.80 -21.38 5.32
CA TYR A 136 6.49 -20.15 5.68
C TYR A 136 7.85 -20.00 4.99
N LEU A 137 8.64 -21.06 4.93
CA LEU A 137 9.92 -21.07 4.26
C LEU A 137 9.76 -20.83 2.75
N TYR A 138 8.82 -21.53 2.09
CA TYR A 138 8.55 -21.37 0.66
C TYR A 138 8.03 -19.97 0.33
N ASN A 139 7.26 -19.38 1.21
CA ASN A 139 6.79 -18.02 1.02
C ASN A 139 7.95 -17.00 1.08
N ARG A 140 8.85 -17.12 2.06
CA ARG A 140 10.00 -16.21 2.22
C ARG A 140 11.04 -16.33 1.11
N THR A 141 11.12 -17.47 0.45
CA THR A 141 12.10 -17.75 -0.61
C THR A 141 11.54 -17.53 -2.01
N PHE A 142 10.30 -17.07 -2.14
CA PHE A 142 9.59 -16.91 -3.41
C PHE A 142 9.53 -18.23 -4.20
N PHE A 143 9.41 -19.34 -3.48
CA PHE A 143 9.48 -20.66 -4.11
C PHE A 143 8.21 -21.02 -4.89
N LYS A 144 7.02 -20.62 -4.43
CA LYS A 144 5.74 -20.93 -5.07
C LYS A 144 5.61 -20.29 -6.46
N PRO A 145 4.75 -20.81 -7.34
CA PRO A 145 4.53 -20.28 -8.70
C PRO A 145 4.17 -18.80 -8.72
N ILE A 146 3.32 -18.39 -7.77
CA ILE A 146 2.88 -17.01 -7.56
C ILE A 146 3.45 -16.53 -6.24
N THR A 147 3.99 -15.33 -6.22
CA THR A 147 4.41 -14.68 -4.98
C THR A 147 3.80 -13.29 -4.90
N VAL A 148 3.20 -12.96 -3.77
CA VAL A 148 2.74 -11.62 -3.45
C VAL A 148 3.57 -11.10 -2.28
N ALA A 149 4.32 -10.03 -2.49
CA ALA A 149 5.30 -9.55 -1.53
C ALA A 149 5.29 -8.03 -1.43
N THR A 150 5.78 -7.50 -0.30
CA THR A 150 6.17 -6.08 -0.29
C THR A 150 7.46 -5.91 -1.10
N ILE A 151 7.61 -4.73 -1.72
CA ILE A 151 8.79 -4.41 -2.55
C ILE A 151 10.10 -4.62 -1.78
N ASP A 152 10.09 -4.36 -0.48
CA ASP A 152 11.23 -4.52 0.43
C ASP A 152 11.81 -5.94 0.39
N GLN A 153 10.96 -6.96 0.25
CA GLN A 153 11.39 -8.37 0.24
C GLN A 153 12.28 -8.70 -0.98
N LEU A 154 11.99 -8.08 -2.13
CA LEU A 154 12.85 -8.21 -3.31
C LEU A 154 14.11 -7.36 -3.15
N ILE A 155 13.99 -6.09 -2.73
CA ILE A 155 15.14 -5.18 -2.55
C ILE A 155 16.16 -5.77 -1.57
N TYR A 156 15.71 -6.37 -0.44
CA TYR A 156 16.60 -6.99 0.55
C TYR A 156 17.45 -8.14 -0.03
N SER A 157 16.96 -8.84 -1.05
CA SER A 157 17.76 -9.86 -1.71
C SER A 157 18.99 -9.31 -2.42
N PHE A 158 18.97 -8.02 -2.81
CA PHE A 158 20.09 -7.34 -3.43
C PHE A 158 21.06 -6.70 -2.42
N PHE A 159 20.72 -6.73 -1.15
CA PHE A 159 21.60 -6.42 -0.02
C PHE A 159 22.14 -7.69 0.67
N ASN A 160 21.95 -8.86 0.05
CA ASN A 160 22.37 -10.17 0.58
C ASN A 160 21.77 -10.52 1.95
N TRP A 161 20.55 -10.07 2.19
CA TRP A 161 19.86 -10.32 3.44
C TRP A 161 18.95 -11.56 3.37
N GLY A 162 18.99 -12.39 4.42
CA GLY A 162 18.11 -13.55 4.57
C GLY A 162 18.35 -14.61 3.48
N TYR A 163 17.31 -15.04 2.81
CA TYR A 163 17.37 -16.04 1.73
C TYR A 163 17.68 -15.42 0.36
N TRP A 164 18.54 -14.42 0.31
CA TRP A 164 18.81 -13.58 -0.84
C TRP A 164 19.13 -14.33 -2.13
N VAL A 165 19.88 -15.43 -2.05
CA VAL A 165 20.22 -16.26 -3.23
C VAL A 165 18.97 -16.85 -3.86
N LEU A 166 18.04 -17.35 -3.03
CA LEU A 166 16.81 -18.00 -3.50
C LEU A 166 15.81 -16.96 -4.02
N THR A 167 15.61 -15.87 -3.26
CA THR A 167 14.70 -14.79 -3.64
C THR A 167 15.18 -14.05 -4.91
N GLY A 168 16.50 -13.76 -4.98
CA GLY A 168 17.11 -13.18 -6.18
C GLY A 168 16.99 -14.10 -7.39
N ALA A 169 17.32 -15.40 -7.23
CA ALA A 169 17.17 -16.38 -8.31
C ALA A 169 15.71 -16.55 -8.77
N ALA A 170 14.74 -16.44 -7.86
CA ALA A 170 13.32 -16.52 -8.18
C ALA A 170 12.85 -15.32 -9.04
N SER A 171 13.54 -14.18 -8.97
CA SER A 171 13.24 -13.01 -9.79
C SER A 171 13.76 -13.11 -11.24
N PHE A 172 14.68 -14.05 -11.52
CA PHE A 172 15.18 -14.29 -12.87
C PHE A 172 14.15 -15.08 -13.69
N ASN A 173 14.02 -14.74 -14.96
CA ASN A 173 13.03 -15.33 -15.86
C ASN A 173 11.61 -15.30 -15.25
N ALA A 174 11.26 -14.25 -14.53
CA ALA A 174 9.97 -14.05 -13.90
C ALA A 174 9.16 -12.96 -14.61
N LYS A 175 7.85 -12.95 -14.38
CA LYS A 175 6.97 -11.81 -14.67
C LYS A 175 6.70 -11.07 -13.37
N ILE A 176 7.21 -9.86 -13.26
CA ILE A 176 7.12 -9.03 -12.06
C ILE A 176 6.12 -7.91 -12.29
N ILE A 177 5.12 -7.85 -11.43
CA ILE A 177 4.08 -6.82 -11.43
C ILE A 177 4.37 -5.90 -10.26
N ILE A 178 4.56 -4.60 -10.51
CA ILE A 178 4.82 -3.59 -9.49
C ILE A 178 3.62 -2.64 -9.46
N ASP A 179 2.93 -2.62 -8.33
CA ASP A 179 1.75 -1.76 -8.14
C ASP A 179 2.10 -0.47 -7.41
N GLU A 180 1.41 0.61 -7.81
CA GLU A 180 1.49 1.95 -7.22
C GLU A 180 2.94 2.46 -7.03
N VAL A 181 3.74 2.34 -8.07
CA VAL A 181 5.18 2.69 -8.07
C VAL A 181 5.46 4.16 -7.68
N HIS A 182 4.49 5.03 -7.83
CA HIS A 182 4.57 6.45 -7.48
C HIS A 182 4.60 6.74 -5.96
N ILE A 183 4.23 5.77 -5.13
CA ILE A 183 4.21 5.93 -3.66
C ILE A 183 5.62 5.91 -3.07
N TYR A 184 6.60 5.35 -3.78
CA TYR A 184 7.96 5.22 -3.24
C TYR A 184 8.68 6.56 -3.20
N ASP A 185 9.36 6.83 -2.08
CA ASP A 185 10.28 7.96 -1.94
C ASP A 185 11.48 7.83 -2.89
N ALA A 186 12.29 8.89 -2.98
CA ALA A 186 13.45 8.94 -3.87
C ALA A 186 14.43 7.78 -3.64
N TYR A 187 14.65 7.45 -2.37
CA TYR A 187 15.58 6.40 -1.96
C TYR A 187 15.06 5.02 -2.39
N THR A 188 13.84 4.66 -2.01
CA THR A 188 13.23 3.37 -2.35
C THR A 188 13.06 3.22 -3.86
N PHE A 189 12.65 4.29 -4.56
CA PHE A 189 12.53 4.30 -6.01
C PHE A 189 13.89 4.12 -6.70
N GLY A 190 14.95 4.76 -6.19
CA GLY A 190 16.32 4.57 -6.69
C GLY A 190 16.80 3.12 -6.54
N LEU A 191 16.56 2.49 -5.38
CA LEU A 191 16.86 1.07 -5.17
C LEU A 191 16.07 0.18 -6.14
N LEU A 192 14.78 0.44 -6.32
CA LEU A 192 13.94 -0.30 -7.26
C LEU A 192 14.45 -0.21 -8.69
N LEU A 193 14.81 0.98 -9.17
CA LEU A 193 15.40 1.15 -10.51
C LEU A 193 16.66 0.30 -10.68
N LYS A 194 17.50 0.24 -9.65
CA LYS A 194 18.73 -0.57 -9.70
C LYS A 194 18.44 -2.07 -9.67
N VAL A 195 17.48 -2.52 -8.89
CA VAL A 195 17.02 -3.91 -8.90
C VAL A 195 16.53 -4.30 -10.29
N ILE A 196 15.68 -3.48 -10.91
CA ILE A 196 15.19 -3.70 -12.28
C ILE A 196 16.37 -3.82 -13.25
N GLU A 197 17.31 -2.88 -13.22
CA GLU A 197 18.53 -2.89 -14.06
C GLU A 197 19.33 -4.19 -13.89
N CYS A 198 19.42 -4.70 -12.68
CA CYS A 198 20.15 -5.94 -12.38
C CYS A 198 19.47 -7.20 -12.93
N ILE A 199 18.12 -7.25 -12.97
CA ILE A 199 17.39 -8.48 -13.32
C ILE A 199 16.85 -8.52 -14.75
N VAL A 200 16.68 -7.39 -15.42
CA VAL A 200 16.28 -7.32 -16.84
C VAL A 200 17.12 -8.22 -17.75
N PRO A 201 18.46 -8.32 -17.61
CA PRO A 201 19.27 -9.18 -18.47
C PRO A 201 18.96 -10.68 -18.36
N TYR A 202 18.27 -11.10 -17.29
CA TYR A 202 17.91 -12.50 -17.04
C TYR A 202 16.51 -12.87 -17.53
N ASN A 203 16.05 -12.22 -18.61
CA ASN A 203 14.73 -12.45 -19.23
C ASN A 203 13.53 -12.18 -18.30
N THR A 204 13.72 -11.33 -17.30
CA THR A 204 12.64 -10.88 -16.43
C THR A 204 11.80 -9.84 -17.15
N GLN A 205 10.49 -9.92 -17.03
CA GLN A 205 9.51 -9.06 -17.68
C GLN A 205 8.70 -8.29 -16.64
N PHE A 206 8.32 -7.05 -16.96
CA PHE A 206 7.69 -6.17 -15.99
C PHE A 206 6.33 -5.65 -16.46
N ALA A 207 5.36 -5.65 -15.53
CA ALA A 207 4.16 -4.84 -15.61
C ALA A 207 4.21 -3.77 -14.52
N ILE A 208 4.36 -2.52 -14.90
CA ILE A 208 4.33 -1.39 -13.98
C ILE A 208 2.91 -0.83 -13.96
N MET A 209 2.32 -0.69 -12.78
CA MET A 209 0.97 -0.16 -12.62
C MET A 209 0.99 1.13 -11.79
N SER A 210 0.35 2.16 -12.30
CA SER A 210 0.13 3.40 -11.57
C SER A 210 -1.00 4.21 -12.20
N ALA A 211 -1.81 4.87 -11.38
CA ALA A 211 -2.78 5.85 -11.86
C ALA A 211 -2.15 7.22 -12.11
N SER A 212 -1.12 7.57 -11.35
CA SER A 212 -0.60 8.93 -11.18
C SER A 212 0.93 9.02 -11.19
N LEU A 213 1.64 8.16 -11.95
CA LEU A 213 3.09 8.26 -12.05
C LEU A 213 3.50 9.53 -12.80
N PRO A 214 4.25 10.46 -12.15
CA PRO A 214 4.75 11.65 -12.80
C PRO A 214 5.65 11.34 -14.01
N LYS A 215 5.53 12.14 -15.06
CA LYS A 215 6.34 11.98 -16.28
C LYS A 215 7.85 11.91 -15.98
N VAL A 216 8.34 12.73 -15.07
CA VAL A 216 9.75 12.76 -14.68
C VAL A 216 10.24 11.43 -14.06
N LEU A 217 9.40 10.74 -13.28
CA LEU A 217 9.72 9.43 -12.72
C LEU A 217 9.55 8.32 -13.76
N LYS A 218 8.60 8.48 -14.68
CA LYS A 218 8.45 7.60 -15.83
C LYS A 218 9.69 7.62 -16.71
N GLU A 219 10.27 8.80 -16.97
CA GLU A 219 11.53 8.96 -17.70
C GLU A 219 12.72 8.25 -17.02
N GLU A 220 12.74 8.20 -15.67
CA GLU A 220 13.76 7.40 -14.95
C GLU A 220 13.54 5.89 -15.10
N LEU A 221 12.28 5.41 -15.12
CA LEU A 221 11.96 4.02 -15.44
C LEU A 221 12.31 3.64 -16.87
N GLU A 222 12.09 4.52 -17.84
CA GLU A 222 12.41 4.31 -19.24
C GLU A 222 13.90 4.08 -19.50
N LYS A 223 14.78 4.61 -18.64
CA LYS A 223 16.23 4.36 -18.74
C LYS A 223 16.59 2.89 -18.44
N VAL A 224 15.81 2.20 -17.63
CA VAL A 224 16.04 0.80 -17.24
C VAL A 224 15.09 -0.19 -17.94
N LEU A 225 13.95 0.29 -18.43
CA LEU A 225 12.94 -0.44 -19.20
C LEU A 225 12.56 0.33 -20.47
N PRO A 226 13.45 0.44 -21.48
CA PRO A 226 13.20 1.27 -22.66
C PRO A 226 12.09 0.71 -23.55
N ASP A 227 11.90 -0.61 -23.57
CA ASP A 227 10.93 -1.29 -24.43
C ASP A 227 9.72 -1.74 -23.60
N TYR A 228 8.63 -0.97 -23.67
CA TYR A 228 7.35 -1.32 -23.04
C TYR A 228 6.17 -0.87 -23.90
N GLU A 229 5.03 -1.54 -23.75
CA GLU A 229 3.76 -1.09 -24.30
C GLU A 229 2.97 -0.29 -23.25
N LEU A 230 2.53 0.92 -23.60
CA LEU A 230 1.68 1.74 -22.74
C LEU A 230 0.20 1.35 -22.91
N ILE A 231 -0.41 0.90 -21.82
CA ILE A 231 -1.84 0.55 -21.75
C ILE A 231 -2.60 1.69 -21.06
N VAL A 232 -3.36 2.44 -21.84
CA VAL A 232 -4.26 3.53 -21.38
C VAL A 232 -5.66 3.29 -21.93
N GLU A 233 -6.69 3.94 -21.36
CA GLU A 233 -8.07 3.84 -21.83
C GLU A 233 -8.72 5.23 -21.85
N GLU A 234 -8.88 5.80 -23.04
CA GLU A 234 -9.41 7.17 -23.22
C GLU A 234 -10.79 7.38 -22.62
N LYS A 235 -11.65 6.36 -22.64
CA LYS A 235 -12.98 6.45 -22.04
C LYS A 235 -12.91 6.67 -20.54
N LEU A 236 -11.95 6.02 -19.87
CA LEU A 236 -11.71 6.19 -18.44
C LEU A 236 -11.01 7.51 -18.15
N ASP A 237 -10.12 7.94 -19.02
CA ASP A 237 -9.41 9.23 -18.89
C ASP A 237 -10.37 10.43 -18.91
N ASN A 238 -11.38 10.37 -19.77
CA ASN A 238 -12.39 11.42 -19.88
C ASN A 238 -13.56 11.25 -18.89
N LYS A 239 -13.51 10.21 -18.02
CA LYS A 239 -14.54 9.99 -17.02
C LYS A 239 -14.45 11.03 -15.93
N GLN A 240 -15.58 11.66 -15.64
CA GLN A 240 -15.77 12.50 -14.47
C GLN A 240 -16.48 11.68 -13.39
N ARG A 241 -15.92 11.62 -12.19
CA ARG A 241 -16.50 10.92 -11.04
C ARG A 241 -16.84 11.86 -9.90
N HIS A 242 -16.17 13.00 -9.84
CA HIS A 242 -16.18 13.92 -8.71
C HIS A 242 -16.53 15.34 -9.18
N LYS A 243 -17.18 16.08 -8.30
CA LYS A 243 -17.33 17.53 -8.40
C LYS A 243 -16.46 18.14 -7.32
N VAL A 244 -15.35 18.74 -7.72
CA VAL A 244 -14.31 19.24 -6.82
C VAL A 244 -14.48 20.73 -6.55
N GLU A 245 -14.50 21.09 -5.30
CA GLU A 245 -14.46 22.48 -4.82
C GLU A 245 -13.21 22.66 -3.96
N VAL A 246 -12.43 23.71 -4.22
CA VAL A 246 -11.27 24.08 -3.41
C VAL A 246 -11.64 25.33 -2.62
N ARG A 247 -11.58 25.27 -1.29
CA ARG A 247 -11.97 26.32 -0.38
C ARG A 247 -10.77 26.91 0.35
N ASP A 248 -10.71 28.23 0.40
CA ASP A 248 -9.71 28.96 1.19
C ASP A 248 -10.15 29.06 2.66
N CYS A 249 -10.24 27.92 3.30
CA CYS A 249 -10.61 27.77 4.71
C CYS A 249 -9.93 26.52 5.29
N LEU A 250 -9.88 26.44 6.61
CA LEU A 250 -9.46 25.23 7.31
C LEU A 250 -10.63 24.23 7.41
N ILE A 251 -10.32 22.95 7.55
CA ILE A 251 -11.32 21.87 7.49
C ILE A 251 -12.37 21.95 8.61
N GLU A 252 -12.01 22.46 9.79
CA GLU A 252 -12.93 22.69 10.91
C GLU A 252 -14.04 23.69 10.58
N GLN A 253 -13.83 24.60 9.64
CA GLN A 253 -14.84 25.56 9.19
C GLN A 253 -15.92 24.90 8.31
N CYS A 254 -15.72 23.65 7.89
CA CYS A 254 -16.70 22.88 7.15
C CYS A 254 -17.65 22.05 8.04
N ALA A 255 -17.57 22.13 9.38
CA ALA A 255 -18.33 21.28 10.29
C ALA A 255 -19.85 21.30 10.04
N ASN A 256 -20.43 22.47 9.82
CA ASN A 256 -21.87 22.60 9.53
C ASN A 256 -22.26 21.95 8.19
N ASP A 257 -21.41 22.06 7.16
CA ASP A 257 -21.67 21.43 5.88
C ASP A 257 -21.60 19.90 6.00
N ILE A 258 -20.64 19.38 6.80
CA ILE A 258 -20.50 17.96 7.10
C ILE A 258 -21.74 17.41 7.82
N ILE A 259 -22.26 18.14 8.81
CA ILE A 259 -23.49 17.78 9.52
C ILE A 259 -24.69 17.77 8.57
N THR A 260 -24.80 18.78 7.68
CA THR A 260 -25.87 18.85 6.68
C THR A 260 -25.82 17.66 5.70
N ASP A 261 -24.63 17.32 5.19
CA ASP A 261 -24.46 16.17 4.31
C ASP A 261 -24.77 14.85 5.04
N PHE A 262 -24.42 14.74 6.33
CA PHE A 262 -24.78 13.57 7.15
C PHE A 262 -26.31 13.46 7.34
N GLU A 263 -27.01 14.55 7.60
CA GLU A 263 -28.48 14.58 7.71
C GLU A 263 -29.16 14.16 6.40
N ALA A 264 -28.52 14.42 5.24
CA ALA A 264 -28.92 13.90 3.94
C ALA A 264 -28.68 12.38 3.77
N LYS A 265 -28.16 11.70 4.82
CA LYS A 265 -27.83 10.26 4.88
C LYS A 265 -26.69 9.83 3.94
N GLU A 266 -25.75 10.74 3.68
CA GLU A 266 -24.56 10.47 2.89
C GLU A 266 -23.47 9.83 3.75
N ASN A 267 -22.68 8.95 3.15
CA ASN A 267 -21.47 8.41 3.79
C ASN A 267 -20.31 9.38 3.48
N ILE A 268 -19.73 9.92 4.51
CA ILE A 268 -18.75 11.01 4.42
C ILE A 268 -17.38 10.52 4.86
N LEU A 269 -16.39 10.72 4.01
CA LEU A 269 -14.99 10.53 4.35
C LEU A 269 -14.34 11.89 4.63
N ILE A 270 -13.73 12.03 5.79
CA ILE A 270 -12.94 13.20 6.17
C ILE A 270 -11.49 12.77 6.30
N VAL A 271 -10.56 13.40 5.56
CA VAL A 271 -9.14 13.05 5.61
C VAL A 271 -8.31 14.24 6.10
N CYS A 272 -7.73 14.06 7.28
CA CYS A 272 -6.83 15.00 7.90
C CYS A 272 -5.37 14.57 7.74
N ASN A 273 -4.44 15.53 7.71
CA ASN A 273 -3.02 15.23 7.54
C ASN A 273 -2.32 14.85 8.84
N THR A 274 -2.92 15.11 9.98
CA THR A 274 -2.36 14.77 11.31
C THR A 274 -3.40 14.09 12.18
N ILE A 275 -2.96 13.23 13.09
CA ILE A 275 -3.83 12.56 14.07
C ILE A 275 -4.49 13.61 14.99
N ALA A 276 -3.74 14.66 15.37
CA ALA A 276 -4.29 15.75 16.20
C ALA A 276 -5.48 16.44 15.52
N LYS A 277 -5.35 16.77 14.21
CA LYS A 277 -6.44 17.39 13.46
C LYS A 277 -7.62 16.44 13.28
N ALA A 278 -7.36 15.15 13.04
CA ALA A 278 -8.42 14.15 12.93
C ALA A 278 -9.23 14.02 14.24
N ARG A 279 -8.56 14.04 15.39
CA ARG A 279 -9.24 14.05 16.71
C ARG A 279 -10.04 15.32 16.93
N GLU A 280 -9.45 16.48 16.65
CA GLU A 280 -10.13 17.78 16.75
C GLU A 280 -11.43 17.80 15.93
N ILE A 281 -11.39 17.33 14.69
CA ILE A 281 -12.60 17.25 13.84
C ILE A 281 -13.58 16.22 14.39
N PHE A 282 -13.11 15.06 14.86
CA PHE A 282 -13.96 14.04 15.44
C PHE A 282 -14.75 14.57 16.65
N ASP A 283 -14.08 15.33 17.53
CA ASP A 283 -14.71 15.97 18.69
C ASP A 283 -15.68 17.10 18.28
N LEU A 284 -15.30 17.92 17.29
CA LEU A 284 -16.13 19.02 16.79
C LEU A 284 -17.49 18.54 16.25
N LEU A 285 -17.56 17.32 15.74
CA LEU A 285 -18.79 16.72 15.20
C LEU A 285 -19.69 16.09 16.28
N ASP A 286 -19.31 16.13 17.57
CA ASP A 286 -20.05 15.49 18.68
C ASP A 286 -21.48 16.04 18.85
N GLU A 287 -21.66 17.33 18.64
CA GLU A 287 -22.95 18.00 18.80
C GLU A 287 -23.96 17.66 17.71
N GLY A 288 -23.50 17.28 16.51
CA GLY A 288 -24.36 17.07 15.34
C GLY A 288 -24.45 15.62 14.85
N ILE A 289 -23.49 14.75 15.21
CA ILE A 289 -23.41 13.39 14.69
C ILE A 289 -23.23 12.40 15.84
N PRO A 290 -24.19 11.46 16.07
CA PRO A 290 -24.10 10.45 17.12
C PRO A 290 -22.83 9.59 17.02
N LEU A 291 -22.29 9.15 18.15
CA LEU A 291 -21.04 8.37 18.21
C LEU A 291 -21.13 7.05 17.41
N GLU A 292 -22.28 6.41 17.38
CA GLU A 292 -22.54 5.20 16.60
C GLU A 292 -22.52 5.42 15.07
N ASN A 293 -22.60 6.67 14.60
CA ASN A 293 -22.58 7.05 13.20
C ASN A 293 -21.27 7.72 12.79
N ARG A 294 -20.28 7.78 13.67
CA ARG A 294 -18.97 8.34 13.35
C ARG A 294 -17.84 7.46 13.87
N MET A 295 -16.70 7.53 13.20
CA MET A 295 -15.50 6.78 13.56
C MET A 295 -14.25 7.59 13.31
N LEU A 296 -13.29 7.48 14.23
CA LEU A 296 -11.93 7.96 14.07
C LEU A 296 -11.01 6.80 13.68
N TYR A 297 -10.17 6.98 12.62
CA TYR A 297 -9.26 5.94 12.16
C TYR A 297 -7.89 6.50 11.76
N HIS A 298 -6.84 6.05 12.45
CA HIS A 298 -5.45 6.44 12.22
C HIS A 298 -4.44 5.36 12.64
N SER A 299 -3.15 5.61 12.51
CA SER A 299 -2.08 4.64 12.77
C SER A 299 -1.93 4.20 14.24
N GLN A 300 -2.42 5.00 15.21
CA GLN A 300 -2.22 4.79 16.64
C GLN A 300 -3.33 3.98 17.32
N PHE A 301 -3.83 2.96 16.65
CA PHE A 301 -4.69 1.93 17.24
C PHE A 301 -3.92 0.61 17.32
N ILE A 302 -4.26 -0.25 18.30
CA ILE A 302 -3.79 -1.65 18.33
C ILE A 302 -4.29 -2.39 17.10
N LEU A 303 -3.62 -3.49 16.72
CA LEU A 303 -3.95 -4.20 15.48
C LEU A 303 -5.39 -4.73 15.47
N GLN A 304 -5.91 -5.20 16.61
CA GLN A 304 -7.30 -5.67 16.69
C GLN A 304 -8.31 -4.56 16.37
N ASP A 305 -8.12 -3.37 16.96
CA ASP A 305 -9.04 -2.26 16.73
C ASP A 305 -8.93 -1.72 15.30
N LYS A 306 -7.72 -1.74 14.71
CA LYS A 306 -7.55 -1.43 13.28
C LYS A 306 -8.37 -2.37 12.41
N LYS A 307 -8.25 -3.68 12.63
CA LYS A 307 -9.01 -4.69 11.89
C LYS A 307 -10.51 -4.47 12.02
N ASN A 308 -11.00 -4.27 13.25
CA ASN A 308 -12.42 -4.02 13.50
C ASN A 308 -12.94 -2.76 12.76
N LYS A 309 -12.13 -1.69 12.76
CA LYS A 309 -12.46 -0.44 12.07
C LYS A 309 -12.41 -0.60 10.54
N GLU A 310 -11.44 -1.33 10.01
CA GLU A 310 -11.33 -1.64 8.57
C GLU A 310 -12.51 -2.48 8.10
N ASP A 311 -12.89 -3.52 8.85
CA ASP A 311 -14.04 -4.35 8.56
C ASP A 311 -15.35 -3.53 8.57
N LEU A 312 -15.50 -2.60 9.54
CA LEU A 312 -16.63 -1.68 9.56
C LEU A 312 -16.68 -0.80 8.31
N LEU A 313 -15.55 -0.20 7.92
CA LEU A 313 -15.46 0.68 6.74
C LEU A 313 -15.77 -0.07 5.43
N GLU A 314 -15.28 -1.29 5.28
CA GLU A 314 -15.54 -2.10 4.07
C GLU A 314 -17.01 -2.55 3.97
N ASN A 315 -17.68 -2.71 5.13
CA ASN A 315 -19.11 -3.07 5.19
C ASN A 315 -20.06 -1.88 5.08
N LEU A 316 -19.59 -0.64 5.06
CA LEU A 316 -20.44 0.55 4.95
C LEU A 316 -21.23 0.63 3.63
N LYS A 317 -20.77 -0.04 2.56
CA LYS A 317 -21.47 -0.11 1.26
C LYS A 317 -22.92 -0.57 1.36
N SER A 318 -23.28 -1.27 2.45
CA SER A 318 -24.63 -1.78 2.70
C SER A 318 -25.49 -0.91 3.63
N LYS A 319 -24.92 0.13 4.26
CA LYS A 319 -25.63 0.99 5.23
C LYS A 319 -26.14 2.26 4.55
N LYS A 320 -27.47 2.49 4.65
CA LYS A 320 -28.16 3.67 4.09
C LYS A 320 -28.42 4.79 5.14
N ASN A 321 -27.78 4.73 6.30
CA ASN A 321 -28.16 5.61 7.42
C ASN A 321 -27.26 6.81 7.64
N GLY A 322 -26.33 7.08 6.72
CA GLY A 322 -25.30 8.08 6.90
C GLY A 322 -24.21 7.60 7.88
N PHE A 323 -22.96 7.82 7.52
CA PHE A 323 -21.81 7.51 8.38
C PHE A 323 -20.66 8.46 8.09
N VAL A 324 -19.95 8.88 9.12
CA VAL A 324 -18.80 9.78 9.01
C VAL A 324 -17.54 9.06 9.48
N ALA A 325 -16.57 8.91 8.58
CA ALA A 325 -15.24 8.40 8.90
C ALA A 325 -14.23 9.54 8.91
N VAL A 326 -13.69 9.87 10.07
CA VAL A 326 -12.59 10.84 10.22
C VAL A 326 -11.28 10.06 10.25
N CYS A 327 -10.45 10.28 9.25
CA CYS A 327 -9.28 9.45 9.01
C CYS A 327 -8.02 10.29 8.78
N THR A 328 -6.87 9.65 8.89
CA THR A 328 -5.61 10.19 8.38
C THR A 328 -5.24 9.52 7.05
N GLN A 329 -4.00 9.69 6.57
CA GLN A 329 -3.47 9.09 5.33
C GLN A 329 -3.60 7.57 5.25
N ILE A 330 -3.92 6.91 6.36
CA ILE A 330 -4.09 5.44 6.41
C ILE A 330 -5.13 4.93 5.39
N VAL A 331 -6.10 5.76 5.00
CA VAL A 331 -7.14 5.40 4.01
C VAL A 331 -6.69 5.56 2.57
N GLU A 332 -5.58 6.23 2.30
CA GLU A 332 -5.03 6.40 0.94
C GLU A 332 -4.64 5.06 0.33
N VAL A 333 -4.23 4.11 1.19
CA VAL A 333 -3.71 2.81 0.76
C VAL A 333 -4.59 1.68 1.33
N SER A 334 -4.87 0.67 0.52
CA SER A 334 -5.29 -0.69 0.95
C SER A 334 -6.75 -0.97 1.27
N LEU A 335 -7.60 0.02 1.48
CA LEU A 335 -9.00 -0.24 1.82
C LEU A 335 -9.90 -0.30 0.58
N ASP A 336 -10.79 -1.30 0.53
CA ASP A 336 -11.86 -1.37 -0.49
C ASP A 336 -13.10 -0.63 0.02
N ILE A 337 -12.96 0.69 0.19
CA ILE A 337 -14.01 1.60 0.67
C ILE A 337 -14.55 2.44 -0.47
N ASP A 338 -15.80 2.87 -0.34
CA ASP A 338 -16.48 3.69 -1.33
C ASP A 338 -17.51 4.61 -0.64
N PHE A 339 -17.13 5.85 -0.45
CA PHE A 339 -17.92 6.91 0.17
C PHE A 339 -18.66 7.76 -0.87
N ASP A 340 -19.56 8.62 -0.41
CA ASP A 340 -20.36 9.49 -1.25
C ASP A 340 -19.81 10.91 -1.31
N VAL A 341 -19.23 11.37 -0.20
CA VAL A 341 -18.66 12.72 -0.04
C VAL A 341 -17.26 12.66 0.54
N LEU A 342 -16.37 13.53 0.09
CA LEU A 342 -15.03 13.71 0.63
C LEU A 342 -14.82 15.14 1.12
N TYR A 343 -14.36 15.27 2.36
CA TYR A 343 -13.72 16.46 2.89
C TYR A 343 -12.26 16.16 3.16
N THR A 344 -11.34 16.97 2.65
CA THR A 344 -9.91 16.69 2.84
C THR A 344 -9.09 17.96 2.98
N GLU A 345 -8.11 17.95 3.90
CA GLU A 345 -7.03 18.92 3.86
C GLU A 345 -6.22 18.78 2.56
N ASN A 346 -5.68 19.88 2.06
CA ASN A 346 -4.74 19.85 0.93
C ASN A 346 -3.54 18.95 1.25
N ALA A 347 -3.09 18.23 0.24
CA ALA A 347 -1.98 17.29 0.30
C ALA A 347 -1.27 17.27 -1.07
N PRO A 348 -0.14 16.59 -1.24
CA PRO A 348 0.44 16.33 -2.55
C PRO A 348 -0.59 15.74 -3.52
N ILE A 349 -0.52 16.11 -4.79
CA ILE A 349 -1.58 15.78 -5.78
C ILE A 349 -1.82 14.27 -5.92
N ASP A 350 -0.79 13.45 -5.80
CA ASP A 350 -0.90 11.99 -5.81
C ASP A 350 -1.70 11.46 -4.62
N ALA A 351 -1.49 12.02 -3.41
CA ALA A 351 -2.29 11.72 -2.22
C ALA A 351 -3.76 12.15 -2.41
N ILE A 352 -4.00 13.35 -2.97
CA ILE A 352 -5.37 13.79 -3.31
C ILE A 352 -6.04 12.79 -4.26
N ILE A 353 -5.36 12.34 -5.33
CA ILE A 353 -5.90 11.34 -6.27
C ILE A 353 -6.24 10.02 -5.55
N GLN A 354 -5.42 9.59 -4.59
CA GLN A 354 -5.69 8.38 -3.81
C GLN A 354 -6.91 8.54 -2.91
N ARG A 355 -7.09 9.73 -2.27
CA ARG A 355 -8.27 10.07 -1.47
C ARG A 355 -9.54 10.10 -2.33
N LEU A 356 -9.46 10.70 -3.52
CA LEU A 356 -10.53 10.69 -4.51
C LEU A 356 -10.90 9.25 -4.94
N GLY A 357 -9.91 8.37 -5.03
CA GLY A 357 -10.11 6.95 -5.31
C GLY A 357 -10.89 6.17 -4.24
N ARG A 358 -11.26 6.80 -3.11
CA ARG A 358 -12.09 6.25 -2.01
C ARG A 358 -13.53 6.73 -2.04
N VAL A 359 -13.87 7.58 -2.99
CA VAL A 359 -15.19 8.18 -3.11
C VAL A 359 -15.69 8.01 -4.53
N ASN A 360 -16.93 7.55 -4.69
CA ASN A 360 -17.51 7.20 -6.00
C ASN A 360 -16.53 6.39 -6.87
N ARG A 361 -15.94 5.38 -6.27
CA ARG A 361 -14.82 4.61 -6.83
C ARG A 361 -15.14 3.98 -8.18
N LYS A 362 -16.38 3.47 -8.34
CA LYS A 362 -16.87 2.87 -9.58
C LYS A 362 -17.44 3.88 -10.56
N GLY A 363 -17.75 5.10 -10.09
CA GLY A 363 -18.43 6.13 -10.85
C GLY A 363 -19.90 5.80 -11.08
N ASP A 364 -20.55 5.21 -10.09
CA ASP A 364 -21.94 4.73 -10.11
C ASP A 364 -22.79 5.32 -8.96
N ILE A 365 -22.39 6.49 -8.43
CA ILE A 365 -23.04 7.14 -7.28
C ILE A 365 -24.55 7.34 -7.51
N GLN A 366 -24.98 7.59 -8.74
CA GLN A 366 -26.41 7.73 -9.08
C GLN A 366 -27.23 6.48 -8.74
N ASN A 367 -26.61 5.30 -8.74
CA ASN A 367 -27.28 4.06 -8.34
C ASN A 367 -27.52 3.99 -6.83
N ARG A 368 -26.75 4.77 -6.05
CA ARG A 368 -26.84 4.86 -4.58
C ARG A 368 -27.66 6.06 -4.15
N ILE A 369 -27.39 7.22 -4.74
CA ILE A 369 -28.03 8.49 -4.45
C ILE A 369 -28.50 9.10 -5.79
N PRO A 370 -29.77 8.89 -6.18
CA PRO A 370 -30.28 9.25 -7.51
C PRO A 370 -30.12 10.74 -7.87
N ASP A 371 -30.18 11.63 -6.88
CA ASP A 371 -30.04 13.07 -7.08
C ASP A 371 -28.58 13.54 -7.22
N MET A 372 -27.60 12.65 -6.99
CA MET A 372 -26.18 12.92 -7.11
C MET A 372 -25.62 12.44 -8.45
N GLN A 373 -25.26 13.35 -9.35
CA GLN A 373 -24.59 13.00 -10.59
C GLN A 373 -23.10 12.68 -10.37
N PHE A 374 -22.43 13.38 -9.47
CA PHE A 374 -21.02 13.25 -9.13
C PHE A 374 -20.83 13.29 -7.61
N ALA A 375 -19.83 12.61 -7.10
CA ALA A 375 -19.48 12.72 -5.69
C ALA A 375 -18.98 14.13 -5.35
N LYS A 376 -19.45 14.66 -4.25
CA LYS A 376 -19.01 15.97 -3.71
C LYS A 376 -17.63 15.83 -3.10
N VAL A 377 -16.70 16.70 -3.48
CA VAL A 377 -15.33 16.73 -2.94
C VAL A 377 -14.97 18.16 -2.55
N ILE A 378 -14.66 18.36 -1.28
CA ILE A 378 -14.21 19.62 -0.72
C ILE A 378 -12.75 19.48 -0.30
N ILE A 379 -11.87 20.29 -0.90
CA ILE A 379 -10.45 20.38 -0.55
C ILE A 379 -10.22 21.70 0.16
N THR A 380 -9.74 21.64 1.40
CA THR A 380 -9.48 22.81 2.26
C THR A 380 -7.97 23.09 2.33
N CYS A 381 -7.59 24.21 2.91
CA CYS A 381 -6.19 24.48 3.22
C CYS A 381 -5.64 23.43 4.20
N GLU A 382 -4.39 23.09 4.05
CA GLU A 382 -3.67 22.31 5.06
C GLU A 382 -3.32 23.19 6.28
N SER A 383 -3.28 22.58 7.46
CA SER A 383 -2.83 23.27 8.67
C SER A 383 -1.33 23.59 8.61
N GLU A 384 -0.88 24.64 9.32
CA GLU A 384 0.54 24.98 9.42
C GLU A 384 1.39 23.80 9.96
N LYS A 385 0.81 23.03 10.91
CA LYS A 385 1.43 21.83 11.47
C LYS A 385 1.59 20.73 10.44
N SER A 386 0.60 20.53 9.58
CA SER A 386 0.70 19.58 8.45
C SER A 386 1.88 19.93 7.54
N ARG A 387 2.02 21.21 7.20
CA ARG A 387 3.11 21.70 6.34
C ARG A 387 4.48 21.51 7.01
N LYS A 388 4.58 21.81 8.31
CA LYS A 388 5.86 21.79 9.04
C LYS A 388 6.33 20.36 9.38
N PHE A 389 5.43 19.46 9.74
CA PHE A 389 5.80 18.16 10.29
C PHE A 389 5.55 17.00 9.31
N VAL A 390 4.45 17.04 8.56
CA VAL A 390 4.10 15.93 7.64
C VAL A 390 4.75 16.13 6.28
N TYR A 391 4.65 17.32 5.71
CA TYR A 391 5.09 17.63 4.35
C TYR A 391 6.23 18.66 4.32
N LYS A 392 7.13 18.65 5.34
CA LYS A 392 8.23 19.62 5.48
C LYS A 392 9.09 19.77 4.21
N ASN A 393 9.36 18.67 3.51
CA ASN A 393 10.18 18.65 2.30
C ASN A 393 9.37 18.83 1.01
N LEU A 394 8.02 18.95 1.11
CA LEU A 394 7.09 19.04 0.00
C LEU A 394 6.31 20.35 -0.04
N SER A 395 6.74 21.39 0.69
CA SER A 395 6.02 22.68 0.81
C SER A 395 5.74 23.32 -0.54
N LYS A 396 6.67 23.24 -1.50
CA LYS A 396 6.49 23.73 -2.88
C LYS A 396 5.42 22.91 -3.61
N ILE A 397 5.45 21.60 -3.49
CA ILE A 397 4.47 20.68 -4.10
C ILE A 397 3.06 20.95 -3.54
N LEU A 398 2.92 21.13 -2.19
CA LEU A 398 1.64 21.47 -1.57
C LEU A 398 1.06 22.77 -2.14
N SER A 399 1.87 23.84 -2.20
CA SER A 399 1.42 25.13 -2.70
C SER A 399 1.02 25.06 -4.18
N LEU A 400 1.77 24.30 -4.99
CA LEU A 400 1.46 24.06 -6.40
C LEU A 400 0.20 23.20 -6.55
N THR A 401 0.01 22.19 -5.70
CA THR A 401 -1.21 21.37 -5.71
C THR A 401 -2.43 22.24 -5.45
N TYR A 402 -2.42 23.01 -4.36
CA TYR A 402 -3.53 23.88 -4.02
C TYR A 402 -3.85 24.88 -5.14
N SER A 403 -2.86 25.63 -5.61
CA SER A 403 -3.06 26.68 -6.62
C SER A 403 -3.53 26.13 -7.96
N ASN A 404 -2.95 25.03 -8.44
CA ASN A 404 -3.34 24.44 -9.72
C ASN A 404 -4.73 23.77 -9.64
N LEU A 405 -5.03 23.04 -8.55
CA LEU A 405 -6.36 22.48 -8.33
C LEU A 405 -7.43 23.58 -8.25
N SER A 406 -7.18 24.67 -7.50
CA SER A 406 -8.10 25.80 -7.39
C SER A 406 -8.38 26.42 -8.76
N ASN A 407 -7.34 26.63 -9.57
CA ASN A 407 -7.48 27.17 -10.92
C ASN A 407 -8.32 26.25 -11.83
N VAL A 408 -8.00 24.96 -11.89
CA VAL A 408 -8.73 24.00 -12.72
C VAL A 408 -10.18 23.83 -12.24
N ALA A 409 -10.39 23.72 -10.92
CA ALA A 409 -11.73 23.60 -10.34
C ALA A 409 -12.59 24.84 -10.67
N THR A 410 -12.03 26.04 -10.60
CA THR A 410 -12.74 27.29 -10.94
C THR A 410 -13.07 27.34 -12.44
N GLN A 411 -12.10 27.08 -13.31
CA GLN A 411 -12.27 27.12 -14.78
C GLN A 411 -13.29 26.09 -15.28
N GLN A 412 -13.26 24.90 -14.71
CA GLN A 412 -14.15 23.80 -15.11
C GLN A 412 -15.41 23.67 -14.24
N LYS A 413 -15.67 24.62 -13.35
CA LYS A 413 -16.82 24.60 -12.42
C LYS A 413 -16.88 23.29 -11.59
N GLY A 414 -15.71 22.80 -11.17
CA GLY A 414 -15.55 21.58 -10.40
C GLY A 414 -15.56 20.27 -11.20
N ASN A 415 -15.77 20.32 -12.51
CA ASN A 415 -15.89 19.13 -13.37
C ASN A 415 -14.52 18.66 -13.85
N ILE A 416 -13.71 18.09 -12.94
CA ILE A 416 -12.35 17.65 -13.22
C ILE A 416 -12.38 16.18 -13.66
N THR A 417 -11.74 15.86 -14.80
CA THR A 417 -11.62 14.50 -15.35
C THR A 417 -10.38 13.79 -14.80
N GLU A 418 -10.32 12.48 -14.97
CA GLU A 418 -9.12 11.68 -14.63
C GLU A 418 -7.89 12.14 -15.44
N LYS A 419 -8.09 12.58 -16.68
CA LYS A 419 -7.04 13.16 -17.52
C LYS A 419 -6.49 14.46 -16.95
N ASP A 420 -7.39 15.32 -16.43
CA ASP A 420 -6.97 16.58 -15.81
C ASP A 420 -6.11 16.34 -14.57
N PHE A 421 -6.50 15.37 -13.72
CA PHE A 421 -5.67 14.97 -12.57
C PHE A 421 -4.28 14.47 -13.00
N ARG A 422 -4.21 13.68 -14.08
CA ARG A 422 -2.92 13.22 -14.62
C ARG A 422 -2.07 14.38 -15.13
N ASN A 423 -2.68 15.32 -15.85
CA ASN A 423 -1.98 16.52 -16.31
C ASN A 423 -1.47 17.36 -15.13
N LEU A 424 -2.26 17.49 -14.06
CA LEU A 424 -1.84 18.17 -12.84
C LEU A 424 -0.63 17.50 -12.20
N VAL A 425 -0.57 16.17 -12.16
CA VAL A 425 0.62 15.43 -11.67
C VAL A 425 1.86 15.83 -12.47
N ASP A 426 1.77 15.86 -13.80
CA ASP A 426 2.90 16.19 -14.67
C ASP A 426 3.33 17.67 -14.57
N ILE A 427 2.38 18.58 -14.34
CA ILE A 427 2.65 20.02 -14.13
C ILE A 427 3.32 20.25 -12.78
N ILE A 428 2.87 19.56 -11.73
CA ILE A 428 3.32 19.77 -10.35
C ILE A 428 4.65 19.06 -10.12
N TYR A 429 4.79 17.82 -10.54
CA TYR A 429 6.00 17.02 -10.37
C TYR A 429 6.96 17.17 -11.54
N THR A 430 7.57 18.34 -11.66
CA THR A 430 8.69 18.57 -12.57
C THR A 430 10.02 18.40 -11.86
N LYS A 431 11.09 18.19 -12.62
CA LYS A 431 12.44 18.10 -12.06
C LYS A 431 12.82 19.31 -11.21
N GLU A 432 12.42 20.50 -11.65
CA GLU A 432 12.65 21.76 -10.93
C GLU A 432 11.85 21.84 -9.60
N ASN A 433 10.60 21.37 -9.60
CA ASN A 433 9.73 21.45 -8.43
C ASN A 433 10.08 20.39 -7.38
N MET A 434 10.51 19.20 -7.79
CA MET A 434 10.99 18.14 -6.91
C MET A 434 12.38 18.48 -6.32
N GLY A 435 13.16 19.31 -7.00
CA GLY A 435 14.46 19.78 -6.55
C GLY A 435 15.59 18.78 -6.76
N ASN A 436 16.83 19.29 -6.72
CA ASN A 436 18.03 18.48 -6.94
C ASN A 436 18.25 17.44 -5.83
N GLU A 437 17.82 17.72 -4.61
CA GLU A 437 17.97 16.81 -3.46
C GLU A 437 17.28 15.47 -3.70
N TYR A 438 16.06 15.48 -4.27
CA TYR A 438 15.33 14.26 -4.62
C TYR A 438 16.13 13.39 -5.60
N PHE A 439 16.68 13.97 -6.67
CA PHE A 439 17.42 13.22 -7.69
C PHE A 439 18.81 12.81 -7.22
N ASN A 440 19.45 13.58 -6.34
CA ASN A 440 20.70 13.18 -5.71
C ASN A 440 20.48 11.96 -4.81
N GLU A 441 19.46 11.97 -3.96
CA GLU A 441 19.10 10.84 -3.12
C GLU A 441 18.74 9.59 -3.93
N LEU A 442 17.96 9.75 -5.01
CA LEU A 442 17.64 8.67 -5.95
C LEU A 442 18.90 8.06 -6.56
N ASN A 443 19.85 8.88 -7.01
CA ASN A 443 21.09 8.40 -7.61
C ASN A 443 22.04 7.77 -6.58
N GLU A 444 22.12 8.31 -5.37
CA GLU A 444 22.86 7.70 -4.27
C GLU A 444 22.32 6.30 -3.95
N ALA A 445 21.00 6.16 -3.86
CA ALA A 445 20.35 4.87 -3.63
C ALA A 445 20.63 3.87 -4.76
N LYS A 446 20.56 4.29 -6.02
CA LYS A 446 20.94 3.44 -7.17
C LYS A 446 22.38 2.93 -7.07
N ASN A 447 23.29 3.71 -6.52
CA ASN A 447 24.70 3.35 -6.40
C ASN A 447 25.01 2.42 -5.21
N LEU A 448 24.11 2.23 -4.28
CA LEU A 448 24.32 1.33 -3.14
C LEU A 448 24.42 -0.14 -3.57
N ILE A 449 23.51 -0.60 -4.44
CA ILE A 449 23.45 -2.01 -4.87
C ILE A 449 24.68 -2.47 -5.68
N PRO A 450 25.27 -1.71 -6.63
CA PRO A 450 26.42 -2.21 -7.41
C PRO A 450 27.66 -2.51 -6.61
N THR A 451 27.93 -1.75 -5.57
CA THR A 451 29.10 -1.96 -4.72
C THR A 451 29.00 -3.30 -4.00
N ILE A 452 27.83 -3.58 -3.46
CA ILE A 452 27.56 -4.84 -2.75
C ILE A 452 27.53 -6.03 -3.72
N TRP A 453 26.78 -5.92 -4.83
CA TRP A 453 26.54 -7.02 -5.77
C TRP A 453 27.79 -7.41 -6.56
N ARG A 454 28.59 -6.43 -7.01
CA ARG A 454 29.83 -6.67 -7.76
C ARG A 454 30.92 -7.34 -6.91
N ASP A 455 31.02 -6.96 -5.66
CA ASP A 455 32.01 -7.50 -4.74
C ASP A 455 31.64 -8.93 -4.29
N TYR A 456 30.35 -9.22 -4.15
CA TYR A 456 29.87 -10.55 -3.79
C TYR A 456 29.97 -11.57 -4.93
N LEU A 457 29.65 -11.20 -6.17
CA LEU A 457 29.82 -12.10 -7.31
C LEU A 457 31.28 -12.48 -7.56
N LYS A 458 32.22 -11.65 -7.14
CA LYS A 458 33.66 -11.97 -7.16
C LYS A 458 34.07 -12.91 -6.02
N ASN A 459 33.31 -12.96 -4.93
CA ASN A 459 33.63 -13.70 -3.70
C ASN A 459 32.52 -14.70 -3.30
N ILE A 460 31.93 -15.43 -4.26
CA ILE A 460 30.88 -16.44 -4.00
C ILE A 460 31.26 -17.47 -2.92
N TYR A 461 32.56 -17.59 -2.58
CA TYR A 461 33.07 -18.52 -1.58
C TYR A 461 33.11 -17.99 -0.14
N THR A 462 32.84 -16.71 0.08
CA THR A 462 32.79 -16.13 1.44
C THR A 462 31.39 -15.60 1.74
N LEU A 463 30.51 -16.52 2.15
CA LEU A 463 29.19 -16.24 2.71
C LEU A 463 29.32 -15.53 4.07
N ASN A 464 29.75 -14.31 4.11
CA ASN A 464 29.70 -13.50 5.33
C ASN A 464 28.37 -12.76 5.37
N ILE A 465 27.38 -13.37 6.03
CA ILE A 465 25.97 -12.97 6.11
C ILE A 465 25.78 -11.64 6.87
N ASP A 466 26.81 -11.12 7.51
CA ASP A 466 26.68 -10.00 8.46
C ASP A 466 27.03 -8.61 7.92
N GLU A 467 27.49 -8.47 6.67
CA GLU A 467 27.88 -7.15 6.14
C GLU A 467 26.71 -6.20 5.96
N ALA A 468 25.53 -6.68 5.60
CA ALA A 468 24.35 -5.81 5.49
C ALA A 468 23.88 -5.24 6.83
N LYS A 469 24.11 -5.99 7.93
CA LYS A 469 23.92 -5.49 9.31
C LYS A 469 24.98 -4.46 9.69
N LEU A 470 26.20 -4.60 9.20
CA LEU A 470 27.29 -3.66 9.44
C LEU A 470 27.02 -2.27 8.86
N TYR A 471 26.31 -2.19 7.71
CA TYR A 471 26.03 -0.91 7.04
C TYR A 471 24.67 -0.31 7.43
N GLN A 472 23.87 -0.96 8.28
CA GLN A 472 22.50 -0.51 8.64
C GLN A 472 21.65 -0.10 7.41
N ILE A 473 21.84 -0.79 6.29
CA ILE A 473 21.15 -0.49 5.04
C ILE A 473 19.69 -0.94 5.18
N SER A 474 18.77 -0.02 4.98
CA SER A 474 17.32 -0.28 4.92
C SER A 474 16.81 -0.12 3.49
N SER A 475 15.75 -0.84 3.14
CA SER A 475 15.03 -0.65 1.86
C SER A 475 14.23 0.66 1.83
N ARG A 476 14.00 1.27 2.99
CA ARG A 476 13.28 2.55 3.14
C ARG A 476 14.05 3.47 4.07
N LYS A 477 14.08 4.75 3.69
CA LYS A 477 14.56 5.81 4.55
C LYS A 477 13.39 6.31 5.38
N SER A 478 13.47 6.16 6.68
CA SER A 478 12.44 6.66 7.61
C SER A 478 13.06 7.71 8.51
N ASP A 479 12.42 8.87 8.61
CA ASP A 479 12.82 9.91 9.57
C ASP A 479 12.66 9.43 11.02
N PHE A 480 11.83 8.40 11.24
CA PHE A 480 11.57 7.82 12.55
C PHE A 480 11.66 6.30 12.50
N ILE A 481 12.51 5.74 13.36
CA ILE A 481 12.51 4.30 13.61
C ILE A 481 11.24 3.97 14.38
N THR A 482 10.37 3.13 13.81
CA THR A 482 9.20 2.60 14.50
C THR A 482 9.50 1.27 15.15
N VAL A 483 8.96 1.06 16.34
CA VAL A 483 9.10 -0.19 17.12
C VAL A 483 7.74 -0.74 17.49
N GLU A 484 7.69 -2.04 17.75
CA GLU A 484 6.51 -2.69 18.25
C GLU A 484 6.41 -2.53 19.77
N ALA A 485 5.20 -2.29 20.23
CA ALA A 485 4.93 -2.10 21.64
C ALA A 485 3.57 -2.70 22.03
N VAL A 486 3.41 -2.98 23.32
CA VAL A 486 2.16 -3.42 23.95
C VAL A 486 1.89 -2.51 25.14
N LEU A 487 0.64 -2.24 25.40
CA LEU A 487 0.24 -1.42 26.54
C LEU A 487 0.30 -2.21 27.85
N LEU A 488 0.77 -1.57 28.92
CA LEU A 488 0.88 -2.17 30.25
C LEU A 488 -0.43 -2.76 30.75
N ARG A 489 -1.58 -2.10 30.47
CA ARG A 489 -2.90 -2.61 30.84
C ARG A 489 -3.23 -3.96 30.18
N HIS A 490 -2.84 -4.15 28.90
CA HIS A 490 -3.07 -5.42 28.20
C HIS A 490 -2.08 -6.49 28.68
N TYR A 491 -0.85 -6.11 29.00
CA TYR A 491 0.10 -7.02 29.61
C TYR A 491 -0.36 -7.52 30.99
N GLN A 492 -0.98 -6.67 31.80
CA GLN A 492 -1.57 -7.06 33.08
C GLN A 492 -2.82 -7.96 32.94
N GLN A 493 -3.56 -7.78 31.86
CA GLN A 493 -4.77 -8.55 31.57
C GLN A 493 -4.44 -9.92 30.96
N TYR A 494 -3.39 -10.00 30.13
CA TYR A 494 -3.01 -11.18 29.37
C TYR A 494 -1.55 -11.54 29.65
N ASN A 495 -1.26 -12.82 29.85
CA ASN A 495 0.11 -13.29 30.12
C ASN A 495 0.91 -13.42 28.81
N PHE A 496 1.39 -12.29 28.27
CA PHE A 496 2.16 -12.28 27.04
C PHE A 496 3.54 -12.92 27.14
N ASP A 497 4.15 -12.99 28.35
CA ASP A 497 5.42 -13.71 28.55
C ASP A 497 5.25 -15.21 28.29
N GLU A 498 4.11 -15.78 28.64
CA GLU A 498 3.76 -17.17 28.33
C GLU A 498 3.56 -17.38 26.83
N CYS A 499 2.91 -16.42 26.13
CA CYS A 499 2.77 -16.45 24.68
C CYS A 499 4.14 -16.47 23.98
N ILE A 500 5.07 -15.65 24.44
CA ILE A 500 6.43 -15.58 23.89
C ILE A 500 7.18 -16.91 24.17
N ALA A 501 7.11 -17.42 25.40
CA ALA A 501 7.77 -18.67 25.78
C ALA A 501 7.27 -19.88 24.96
N ARG A 502 6.00 -19.90 24.60
CA ARG A 502 5.38 -20.95 23.77
C ARG A 502 5.53 -20.71 22.26
N ASN A 503 6.16 -19.60 21.83
CA ASN A 503 6.16 -19.14 20.44
C ASN A 503 4.74 -18.96 19.84
N ASP A 504 3.75 -18.70 20.70
CA ASP A 504 2.36 -18.41 20.32
C ASP A 504 2.11 -16.90 20.41
N TYR A 505 2.24 -16.23 19.29
CA TYR A 505 2.14 -14.77 19.22
C TYR A 505 0.75 -14.28 18.82
N ASP A 506 -0.23 -15.13 18.65
CA ASP A 506 -1.53 -14.77 18.06
C ASP A 506 -2.31 -13.82 18.95
N LEU A 507 -2.35 -14.09 20.25
CA LEU A 507 -2.96 -13.19 21.22
C LEU A 507 -2.16 -11.88 21.34
N LEU A 508 -0.85 -11.99 21.55
CA LEU A 508 0.05 -10.83 21.70
C LEU A 508 -0.10 -9.85 20.53
N ARG A 509 -0.16 -10.36 19.31
CA ARG A 509 -0.25 -9.55 18.11
C ARG A 509 -1.51 -8.68 18.05
N LYS A 510 -2.65 -9.15 18.52
CA LYS A 510 -3.90 -8.38 18.55
C LYS A 510 -3.72 -7.05 19.30
N TYR A 511 -2.83 -7.04 20.28
CA TYR A 511 -2.55 -5.90 21.16
C TYR A 511 -1.28 -5.13 20.81
N ILE A 512 -0.56 -5.51 19.74
CA ILE A 512 0.61 -4.76 19.27
C ILE A 512 0.15 -3.42 18.67
N ILE A 513 0.91 -2.38 19.02
CA ILE A 513 0.86 -1.07 18.41
C ILE A 513 2.26 -0.69 17.91
N LYS A 514 2.35 -0.04 16.76
CA LYS A 514 3.61 0.52 16.26
C LYS A 514 3.71 1.98 16.67
N VAL A 515 4.81 2.30 17.32
CA VAL A 515 5.10 3.67 17.78
C VAL A 515 6.53 4.06 17.38
N PRO A 516 6.82 5.36 17.20
CA PRO A 516 8.18 5.83 17.05
C PRO A 516 9.04 5.44 18.24
N LEU A 517 10.31 5.12 17.99
CA LEU A 517 11.25 4.68 19.02
C LEU A 517 11.39 5.71 20.17
N TYR A 518 11.31 7.01 19.87
CA TYR A 518 11.39 8.04 20.92
C TYR A 518 10.19 8.01 21.86
N ILE A 519 8.97 7.72 21.34
CA ILE A 519 7.77 7.49 22.16
C ILE A 519 7.96 6.26 23.03
N ALA A 520 8.42 5.16 22.45
CA ALA A 520 8.72 3.95 23.21
C ALA A 520 9.73 4.23 24.34
N ARG A 521 10.79 4.98 24.07
CA ARG A 521 11.80 5.35 25.10
C ARG A 521 11.26 6.31 26.15
N LYS A 522 10.36 7.21 25.81
CA LYS A 522 9.76 8.19 26.73
C LYS A 522 8.77 7.53 27.71
N TYR A 523 7.97 6.59 27.23
CA TYR A 523 6.84 6.01 27.97
C TYR A 523 7.00 4.52 28.32
N SER A 524 8.12 3.92 28.00
CA SER A 524 8.39 2.51 28.34
C SER A 524 9.30 2.39 29.56
N SER A 525 8.93 1.51 30.47
CA SER A 525 9.79 1.11 31.60
C SER A 525 10.71 -0.08 31.27
N LYS A 526 10.29 -0.95 30.37
CA LYS A 526 11.00 -2.18 29.97
C LYS A 526 10.51 -2.73 28.64
N LYS A 527 11.24 -3.69 28.08
CA LYS A 527 10.77 -4.57 27.01
C LYS A 527 10.12 -5.82 27.58
N LEU A 528 9.28 -6.48 26.81
CA LEU A 528 8.81 -7.83 27.13
C LEU A 528 10.01 -8.79 27.14
N ASN A 529 9.98 -9.77 28.06
CA ASN A 529 11.07 -10.73 28.23
C ASN A 529 11.41 -11.40 26.89
N ASP A 530 12.72 -11.54 26.62
CA ASP A 530 13.27 -12.16 25.40
C ASP A 530 12.71 -11.64 24.06
N SER A 531 12.23 -10.39 24.02
CA SER A 531 11.68 -9.78 22.81
C SER A 531 12.15 -8.33 22.58
N GLU A 532 11.98 -7.85 21.36
CA GLU A 532 12.22 -6.44 21.01
C GLU A 532 10.97 -5.54 21.20
N ILE A 533 9.90 -6.07 21.82
CA ILE A 533 8.63 -5.38 22.01
C ILE A 533 8.67 -4.54 23.28
N TYR A 534 8.35 -3.26 23.16
CA TYR A 534 8.31 -2.33 24.28
C TYR A 534 7.02 -2.43 25.07
N LEU A 535 7.09 -2.27 26.40
CA LEU A 535 5.93 -2.21 27.27
C LEU A 535 5.64 -0.75 27.62
N LEU A 536 4.50 -0.21 27.13
CA LEU A 536 4.14 1.20 27.27
C LEU A 536 3.18 1.43 28.42
N ASP A 537 3.51 2.34 29.31
CA ASP A 537 2.60 2.87 30.34
C ASP A 537 1.89 4.12 29.82
N MET A 538 0.87 3.92 29.00
CA MET A 538 0.11 4.98 28.34
C MET A 538 -1.39 4.68 28.36
N LYS A 539 -2.19 5.75 28.38
CA LYS A 539 -3.65 5.63 28.22
C LYS A 539 -3.98 5.28 26.78
N TYR A 540 -4.98 4.45 26.64
CA TYR A 540 -5.50 4.02 25.35
C TYR A 540 -7.03 3.92 25.42
N ASP A 541 -7.67 4.34 24.38
CA ASP A 541 -9.11 4.31 24.20
C ASP A 541 -9.46 3.69 22.83
N GLU A 542 -10.50 2.88 22.74
CA GLU A 542 -10.91 2.22 21.49
C GLU A 542 -11.48 3.17 20.43
N PHE A 543 -11.97 4.35 20.86
CA PHE A 543 -12.46 5.39 19.96
C PHE A 543 -11.35 6.33 19.49
N TYR A 544 -10.42 6.71 20.41
CA TYR A 544 -9.38 7.70 20.16
C TYR A 544 -7.98 7.13 19.91
N GLY A 545 -7.76 5.85 20.22
CA GLY A 545 -6.43 5.23 20.15
C GLY A 545 -5.51 5.62 21.29
N LEU A 546 -4.20 5.59 21.04
CA LEU A 546 -3.16 5.88 22.03
C LEU A 546 -3.17 7.37 22.41
N SER A 547 -3.29 7.69 23.70
CA SER A 547 -3.25 9.07 24.18
C SER A 547 -1.82 9.57 24.21
N LEU A 548 -1.49 10.55 23.36
CA LEU A 548 -0.20 11.23 23.29
C LEU A 548 -0.30 12.63 23.88
N GLU A 549 0.80 13.12 24.44
CA GLU A 549 0.90 14.53 24.84
C GLU A 549 0.82 15.44 23.59
N PRO A 550 0.44 16.72 23.75
CA PRO A 550 0.25 17.63 22.62
C PRO A 550 1.45 17.72 21.67
N ASP A 551 2.67 17.68 22.19
CA ASP A 551 3.90 17.76 21.40
C ASP A 551 4.20 16.46 20.62
N ASP A 552 3.64 15.33 21.05
CA ASP A 552 3.82 14.01 20.42
C ASP A 552 2.70 13.67 19.41
N GLN A 553 1.65 14.48 19.30
CA GLN A 553 0.44 14.21 18.47
C GLN A 553 0.64 14.46 16.96
N TYR A 554 1.78 15.01 16.55
CA TYR A 554 2.05 15.34 15.13
C TYR A 554 2.70 14.21 14.35
N ILE A 555 2.67 13.02 14.91
CA ILE A 555 3.18 11.80 14.26
C ILE A 555 2.11 11.26 13.31
N ILE A 556 2.53 10.87 12.16
CA ILE A 556 1.72 10.30 11.08
C ILE A 556 1.38 8.84 11.38
#